data_37e026b315ffad4eb0b02429132338eb
#
_entry.id   37e026b315ffad4eb0b02429132338eb
#
_cell.length_a   1.000
_cell.length_b   1.000
_cell.length_c   1.000
_cell.angle_alpha   90.00
_cell.angle_beta   90.00
_cell.angle_gamma   90.00
#
_symmetry.space_group_name_H-M   'P 1'
#
loop_
_entity.id
_entity.type
_entity.pdbx_description
1 polymer ?
#
loop_
_entity_poly.entity_id
_entity_poly.type
_entity_poly.pdbx_seq_one_letter_code
_entity_poly.pdbx_strand_id
1 'polypeptide(L)'
;MFSFGFGLNGAIETLATQAFGAGDLHMCGVVLNRGRVVGTAFFLPMLLFLLYTEELLLLTGQHREVSFQAGRMAIAMAPGIWASIQFEAERNFLQALGEFTPAMYVHAAAFLLHVLWCWGFIAGLELSVVGSGIAFSLTHMLSLLALTVYIERFA
;
A
#
# COMPACT_ATOMS: atom_id res chain seq x y z
N MET A 1 9.14 -9.43 2.47
CA MET A 1 7.75 -8.98 2.60
C MET A 1 7.12 -8.58 1.26
N PHE A 2 7.76 -7.73 0.47
CA PHE A 2 7.25 -7.32 -0.86
C PHE A 2 7.08 -8.45 -1.87
N SER A 3 7.88 -9.51 -1.80
CA SER A 3 7.86 -10.62 -2.77
C SER A 3 6.53 -11.37 -2.84
N PHE A 4 5.81 -11.53 -1.73
CA PHE A 4 4.48 -12.15 -1.73
C PHE A 4 3.41 -11.24 -2.35
N GLY A 5 3.51 -9.93 -2.10
CA GLY A 5 2.65 -8.94 -2.76
C GLY A 5 2.82 -8.95 -4.28
N PHE A 6 4.05 -9.07 -4.78
CA PHE A 6 4.33 -9.19 -6.21
C PHE A 6 3.71 -10.44 -6.85
N GLY A 7 3.72 -11.59 -6.16
CA GLY A 7 3.09 -12.80 -6.67
C GLY A 7 1.57 -12.68 -6.81
N LEU A 8 0.90 -12.11 -5.80
CA LEU A 8 -0.54 -11.86 -5.84
C LEU A 8 -0.92 -10.85 -6.94
N ASN A 9 -0.13 -9.78 -7.05
CA ASN A 9 -0.35 -8.74 -8.04
C ASN A 9 -0.15 -9.25 -9.48
N GLY A 10 0.83 -10.14 -9.71
CA GLY A 10 0.99 -10.81 -11.00
C GLY A 10 -0.19 -11.69 -11.39
N ALA A 11 -0.83 -12.34 -10.42
CA ALA A 11 -2.06 -13.11 -10.66
C ALA A 11 -3.24 -12.20 -11.05
N ILE A 12 -3.40 -11.06 -10.37
CA ILE A 12 -4.45 -10.07 -10.73
C ILE A 12 -4.22 -9.55 -12.15
N GLU A 13 -3.00 -9.15 -12.47
CA GLU A 13 -2.64 -8.63 -13.79
C GLU A 13 -2.92 -9.67 -14.88
N THR A 14 -2.51 -10.92 -14.69
CA THR A 14 -2.72 -11.99 -15.66
C THR A 14 -4.21 -12.28 -15.88
N LEU A 15 -4.99 -12.41 -14.82
CA LEU A 15 -6.42 -12.71 -14.91
C LEU A 15 -7.22 -11.52 -15.49
N ALA A 16 -6.88 -10.30 -15.10
CA ALA A 16 -7.52 -9.09 -15.63
C ALA A 16 -7.21 -8.91 -17.13
N THR A 17 -5.97 -9.15 -17.56
CA THR A 17 -5.57 -9.08 -18.98
C THR A 17 -6.30 -10.13 -19.82
N GLN A 18 -6.46 -11.35 -19.31
CA GLN A 18 -7.21 -12.41 -20.00
C GLN A 18 -8.70 -12.06 -20.13
N ALA A 19 -9.32 -11.56 -19.05
CA ALA A 19 -10.71 -11.13 -19.05
C ALA A 19 -10.94 -9.95 -20.02
N PHE A 20 -10.03 -8.98 -20.02
CA PHE A 20 -10.07 -7.84 -20.93
C PHE A 20 -9.91 -8.28 -22.40
N GLY A 21 -8.95 -9.17 -22.68
CA GLY A 21 -8.77 -9.75 -24.02
C GLY A 21 -9.97 -10.55 -24.52
N ALA A 22 -10.76 -11.12 -23.62
CA ALA A 22 -12.03 -11.79 -23.90
C ALA A 22 -13.22 -10.82 -24.06
N GLY A 23 -13.03 -9.53 -23.81
CA GLY A 23 -14.09 -8.50 -23.85
C GLY A 23 -15.04 -8.50 -22.65
N ASP A 24 -14.71 -9.23 -21.58
CA ASP A 24 -15.53 -9.34 -20.37
C ASP A 24 -15.09 -8.33 -19.29
N LEU A 25 -15.58 -7.09 -19.42
CA LEU A 25 -15.29 -6.02 -18.45
C LEU A 25 -15.86 -6.30 -17.06
N HIS A 26 -16.97 -7.04 -16.97
CA HIS A 26 -17.53 -7.43 -15.67
C HIS A 26 -16.57 -8.36 -14.93
N MET A 27 -15.99 -9.33 -15.61
CA MET A 27 -15.01 -10.24 -15.03
C MET A 27 -13.75 -9.48 -14.57
N CYS A 28 -13.31 -8.45 -15.29
CA CYS A 28 -12.18 -7.60 -14.85
C CYS A 28 -12.48 -6.97 -13.47
N GLY A 29 -13.69 -6.42 -13.26
CA GLY A 29 -14.10 -5.87 -11.97
C GLY A 29 -14.18 -6.93 -10.86
N VAL A 30 -14.65 -8.14 -11.18
CA VAL A 30 -14.67 -9.28 -10.24
C VAL A 30 -13.25 -9.66 -9.81
N VAL A 31 -12.30 -9.71 -10.75
CA VAL A 31 -10.88 -10.01 -10.47
C VAL A 31 -10.29 -8.95 -9.53
N LEU A 32 -10.54 -7.66 -9.77
CA LEU A 32 -10.09 -6.58 -8.90
C LEU A 32 -10.63 -6.76 -7.47
N ASN A 33 -11.95 -6.96 -7.31
CA ASN A 33 -12.55 -7.13 -5.99
C ASN A 33 -12.04 -8.37 -5.25
N ARG A 34 -11.83 -9.48 -5.94
CA ARG A 34 -11.19 -10.67 -5.36
C ARG A 34 -9.77 -10.37 -4.92
N GLY A 35 -9.01 -9.65 -5.74
CA GLY A 35 -7.64 -9.21 -5.40
C GLY A 35 -7.60 -8.36 -4.13
N ARG A 36 -8.54 -7.41 -3.98
CA ARG A 36 -8.68 -6.58 -2.77
C ARG A 36 -8.96 -7.41 -1.52
N VAL A 37 -9.87 -8.38 -1.60
CA VAL A 37 -10.21 -9.28 -0.49
C VAL A 37 -9.00 -10.14 -0.10
N VAL A 38 -8.34 -10.76 -1.08
CA VAL A 38 -7.17 -11.60 -0.85
C VAL A 38 -6.02 -10.78 -0.28
N GLY A 39 -5.76 -9.57 -0.84
CA GLY A 39 -4.75 -8.63 -0.32
C GLY A 39 -5.00 -8.25 1.14
N THR A 40 -6.26 -7.99 1.51
CA THR A 40 -6.64 -7.72 2.90
C THR A 40 -6.44 -8.95 3.80
N ALA A 41 -6.79 -10.15 3.32
CA ALA A 41 -6.57 -11.39 4.07
C ALA A 41 -5.09 -11.67 4.33
N PHE A 42 -4.22 -11.38 3.35
CA PHE A 42 -2.76 -11.47 3.52
C PHE A 42 -2.20 -10.40 4.45
N PHE A 43 -2.81 -9.23 4.50
CA PHE A 43 -2.38 -8.17 5.42
C PHE A 43 -2.59 -8.55 6.90
N LEU A 44 -3.62 -9.36 7.23
CA LEU A 44 -3.92 -9.71 8.63
C LEU A 44 -2.75 -10.41 9.35
N PRO A 45 -2.14 -11.50 8.84
CA PRO A 45 -0.97 -12.08 9.49
C PRO A 45 0.23 -11.13 9.50
N MET A 46 0.39 -10.30 8.47
CA MET A 46 1.44 -9.28 8.41
C MET A 46 1.25 -8.21 9.49
N LEU A 47 0.01 -7.81 9.76
CA LEU A 47 -0.32 -6.88 10.85
C LEU A 47 0.14 -7.41 12.20
N LEU A 48 -0.02 -8.72 12.47
CA LEU A 48 0.49 -9.32 13.69
C LEU A 48 2.01 -9.15 13.82
N PHE A 49 2.77 -9.39 12.76
CA PHE A 49 4.23 -9.14 12.77
C PHE A 49 4.57 -7.66 13.02
N LEU A 50 3.79 -6.74 12.47
CA LEU A 50 3.99 -5.30 12.71
C LEU A 50 3.70 -4.92 14.16
N LEU A 51 2.64 -5.48 14.77
CA LEU A 51 2.30 -5.22 16.17
C LEU A 51 3.34 -5.75 17.14
N TYR A 52 3.96 -6.90 16.83
CA TYR A 52 4.98 -7.53 17.67
C TYR A 52 6.43 -7.18 17.22
N THR A 53 6.61 -6.11 16.43
CA THR A 53 7.94 -5.72 15.91
C THR A 53 8.93 -5.44 17.04
N GLU A 54 8.51 -4.77 18.13
CA GLU A 54 9.36 -4.46 19.27
C GLU A 54 9.88 -5.74 19.95
N GLU A 55 8.96 -6.67 20.26
CA GLU A 55 9.30 -7.94 20.93
C GLU A 55 10.20 -8.82 20.05
N LEU A 56 9.91 -8.88 18.75
CA LEU A 56 10.72 -9.64 17.79
C LEU A 56 12.14 -9.09 17.69
N LEU A 57 12.31 -7.77 17.69
CA LEU A 57 13.63 -7.13 17.67
C LEU A 57 14.37 -7.37 18.96
N LEU A 58 13.72 -7.32 20.11
CA LEU A 58 14.33 -7.64 21.41
C LEU A 58 14.81 -9.09 21.47
N LEU A 59 14.02 -10.04 20.92
CA LEU A 59 14.41 -11.45 20.83
C LEU A 59 15.65 -11.67 19.95
N THR A 60 15.89 -10.82 18.96
CA THR A 60 17.09 -10.87 18.11
C THR A 60 18.32 -10.18 18.72
N GLY A 61 18.19 -9.68 19.96
CA GLY A 61 19.29 -9.04 20.68
C GLY A 61 19.51 -7.57 20.32
N GLN A 62 18.53 -6.89 19.73
CA GLN A 62 18.61 -5.46 19.45
C GLN A 62 18.48 -4.62 20.71
N HIS A 63 19.06 -3.42 20.68
CA HIS A 63 18.95 -2.46 21.78
C HIS A 63 17.49 -2.06 22.02
N ARG A 64 17.08 -1.98 23.29
CA ARG A 64 15.70 -1.68 23.69
C ARG A 64 15.16 -0.38 23.09
N GLU A 65 15.95 0.67 23.08
CA GLU A 65 15.55 1.97 22.51
C GLU A 65 15.24 1.88 21.00
N VAL A 66 16.10 1.17 20.26
CA VAL A 66 15.89 0.93 18.81
C VAL A 66 14.64 0.10 18.57
N SER A 67 14.44 -0.97 19.33
CA SER A 67 13.28 -1.85 19.23
C SER A 67 11.98 -1.11 19.52
N PHE A 68 11.96 -0.27 20.54
CA PHE A 68 10.81 0.56 20.90
C PHE A 68 10.44 1.56 19.79
N GLN A 69 11.44 2.29 19.25
CA GLN A 69 11.18 3.24 18.16
C GLN A 69 10.73 2.53 16.88
N ALA A 70 11.32 1.38 16.56
CA ALA A 70 10.94 0.57 15.40
C ALA A 70 9.50 0.03 15.53
N GLY A 71 9.10 -0.43 16.72
CA GLY A 71 7.74 -0.89 16.99
C GLY A 71 6.71 0.23 16.79
N ARG A 72 6.96 1.42 17.34
CA ARG A 72 6.09 2.59 17.14
C ARG A 72 5.97 3.00 15.68
N MET A 73 7.08 3.00 14.94
CA MET A 73 7.09 3.29 13.51
C MET A 73 6.28 2.23 12.73
N ALA A 74 6.47 0.94 13.03
CA ALA A 74 5.77 -0.15 12.38
C ALA A 74 4.25 -0.04 12.53
N ILE A 75 3.77 0.30 13.75
CA ILE A 75 2.35 0.53 14.01
C ILE A 75 1.84 1.75 13.23
N ALA A 76 2.60 2.85 13.21
CA ALA A 76 2.22 4.05 12.46
C ALA A 76 2.17 3.81 10.94
N MET A 77 2.97 2.88 10.41
CA MET A 77 2.98 2.50 9.00
C MET A 77 1.88 1.49 8.63
N ALA A 78 1.31 0.76 9.59
CA ALA A 78 0.38 -0.34 9.32
C ALA A 78 -0.81 0.05 8.40
N PRO A 79 -1.54 1.16 8.62
CA PRO A 79 -2.60 1.59 7.71
C PRO A 79 -2.10 1.87 6.29
N GLY A 80 -0.90 2.48 6.17
CA GLY A 80 -0.28 2.77 4.88
C GLY A 80 0.13 1.52 4.12
N ILE A 81 0.61 0.50 4.82
CA ILE A 81 0.97 -0.79 4.21
C ILE A 81 -0.28 -1.47 3.64
N TRP A 82 -1.40 -1.48 4.38
CA TRP A 82 -2.66 -1.98 3.85
C TRP A 82 -3.10 -1.19 2.61
N ALA A 83 -3.07 0.15 2.69
CA ALA A 83 -3.43 1.01 1.56
C ALA A 83 -2.52 0.78 0.35
N SER A 84 -1.22 0.56 0.55
CA SER A 84 -0.29 0.27 -0.54
C SER A 84 -0.60 -1.04 -1.26
N ILE A 85 -1.02 -2.08 -0.52
CA ILE A 85 -1.44 -3.36 -1.10
C ILE A 85 -2.68 -3.17 -2.00
N GLN A 86 -3.67 -2.40 -1.52
CA GLN A 86 -4.88 -2.11 -2.30
C GLN A 86 -4.57 -1.24 -3.53
N PHE A 87 -3.73 -0.23 -3.36
CA PHE A 87 -3.29 0.63 -4.47
C PHE A 87 -2.58 -0.15 -5.57
N GLU A 88 -1.70 -1.09 -5.21
CA GLU A 88 -1.03 -1.95 -6.19
C GLU A 88 -2.01 -2.84 -6.95
N ALA A 89 -3.06 -3.37 -6.29
CA ALA A 89 -4.11 -4.13 -6.95
C ALA A 89 -4.87 -3.28 -7.98
N GLU A 90 -5.23 -2.04 -7.62
CA GLU A 90 -5.89 -1.08 -8.53
C GLU A 90 -4.98 -0.66 -9.69
N ARG A 91 -3.72 -0.41 -9.40
CA ARG A 91 -2.73 -0.07 -10.43
C ARG A 91 -2.58 -1.18 -11.45
N ASN A 92 -2.43 -2.42 -11.00
CA ASN A 92 -2.29 -3.58 -11.89
C ASN A 92 -3.57 -3.84 -12.70
N PHE A 93 -4.73 -3.59 -12.12
CA PHE A 93 -5.99 -3.62 -12.84
C PHE A 93 -6.02 -2.59 -13.98
N LEU A 94 -5.67 -1.33 -13.72
CA LEU A 94 -5.61 -0.29 -14.77
C LEU A 94 -4.57 -0.61 -15.84
N GLN A 95 -3.41 -1.15 -15.45
CA GLN A 95 -2.38 -1.59 -16.39
C GLN A 95 -2.88 -2.72 -17.30
N ALA A 96 -3.65 -3.67 -16.78
CA ALA A 96 -4.27 -4.73 -17.57
C ALA A 96 -5.27 -4.20 -18.61
N LEU A 97 -5.92 -3.06 -18.32
CA LEU A 97 -6.80 -2.35 -19.26
C LEU A 97 -6.04 -1.43 -20.24
N GLY A 98 -4.71 -1.34 -20.13
CA GLY A 98 -3.87 -0.44 -20.92
C GLY A 98 -3.81 1.00 -20.45
N GLU A 99 -4.38 1.30 -19.27
CA GLU A 99 -4.48 2.63 -18.68
C GLU A 99 -3.35 2.86 -17.66
N PHE A 100 -2.18 3.32 -18.13
CA PHE A 100 -1.01 3.58 -17.26
C PHE A 100 -0.99 5.00 -16.67
N THR A 101 -1.60 5.94 -17.36
CA THR A 101 -1.49 7.37 -17.11
C THR A 101 -2.00 7.81 -15.73
N PRO A 102 -3.17 7.35 -15.23
CA PRO A 102 -3.70 7.78 -13.94
C PRO A 102 -2.79 7.38 -12.77
N ALA A 103 -2.32 6.13 -12.77
CA ALA A 103 -1.43 5.64 -11.73
C ALA A 103 -0.11 6.40 -11.68
N MET A 104 0.44 6.77 -12.85
CA MET A 104 1.66 7.56 -12.95
C MET A 104 1.49 8.95 -12.31
N TYR A 105 0.40 9.66 -12.61
CA TYR A 105 0.14 10.97 -12.03
C TYR A 105 -0.11 10.89 -10.51
N VAL A 106 -0.85 9.90 -10.06
CA VAL A 106 -1.07 9.68 -8.61
C VAL A 106 0.25 9.43 -7.90
N HIS A 107 1.15 8.59 -8.46
CA HIS A 107 2.47 8.35 -7.88
C HIS A 107 3.35 9.60 -7.84
N ALA A 108 3.37 10.39 -8.91
CA ALA A 108 4.14 11.63 -8.95
C ALA A 108 3.65 12.64 -7.90
N ALA A 109 2.33 12.83 -7.79
CA ALA A 109 1.74 13.69 -6.76
C ALA A 109 2.00 13.16 -5.34
N ALA A 110 1.87 11.83 -5.14
CA ALA A 110 2.15 11.17 -3.87
C ALA A 110 3.59 11.36 -3.42
N PHE A 111 4.56 11.28 -4.35
CA PHE A 111 5.97 11.52 -4.04
C PHE A 111 6.21 12.94 -3.51
N LEU A 112 5.66 13.96 -4.17
CA LEU A 112 5.78 15.35 -3.72
C LEU A 112 5.11 15.58 -2.37
N LEU A 113 3.90 15.05 -2.19
CA LEU A 113 3.18 15.12 -0.91
C LEU A 113 3.93 14.41 0.21
N HIS A 114 4.55 13.26 -0.08
CA HIS A 114 5.32 12.51 0.91
C HIS A 114 6.49 13.32 1.46
N VAL A 115 7.22 14.04 0.59
CA VAL A 115 8.31 14.94 1.02
C VAL A 115 7.78 16.03 1.93
N LEU A 116 6.64 16.66 1.57
CA LEU A 116 6.03 17.71 2.38
C LEU A 116 5.54 17.19 3.74
N TRP A 117 4.89 16.00 3.79
CA TRP A 117 4.47 15.37 5.04
C TRP A 117 5.66 15.01 5.93
N CYS A 118 6.70 14.41 5.36
CA CYS A 118 7.93 14.09 6.11
C CYS A 118 8.54 15.34 6.71
N TRP A 119 8.67 16.42 5.94
CA TRP A 119 9.21 17.67 6.44
C TRP A 119 8.33 18.24 7.57
N GLY A 120 7.01 18.28 7.40
CA GLY A 120 6.06 18.80 8.39
C GLY A 120 6.04 17.98 9.69
N PHE A 121 6.00 16.65 9.60
CA PHE A 121 5.92 15.79 10.80
C PHE A 121 7.26 15.61 11.51
N ILE A 122 8.37 15.57 10.79
CA ILE A 122 9.68 15.37 11.40
C ILE A 122 10.25 16.71 11.88
N ALA A 123 10.27 17.74 11.03
CA ALA A 123 10.87 19.02 11.37
C ALA A 123 9.88 19.99 12.06
N GLY A 124 8.59 19.98 11.69
CA GLY A 124 7.58 20.87 12.25
C GLY A 124 7.00 20.40 13.58
N LEU A 125 6.65 19.09 13.69
CA LEU A 125 6.03 18.53 14.89
C LEU A 125 6.99 17.70 15.76
N GLU A 126 8.26 17.59 15.37
CA GLU A 126 9.29 16.84 16.09
C GLU A 126 8.92 15.38 16.42
N LEU A 127 8.06 14.77 15.59
CA LEU A 127 7.57 13.41 15.81
C LEU A 127 8.63 12.32 15.54
N SER A 128 9.87 12.72 15.20
CA SER A 128 10.99 11.80 14.97
C SER A 128 10.61 10.69 13.97
N VAL A 129 10.95 9.45 14.28
CA VAL A 129 10.74 8.28 13.42
C VAL A 129 9.25 7.97 13.19
N VAL A 130 8.40 8.22 14.18
CA VAL A 130 6.95 8.00 14.07
C VAL A 130 6.32 8.93 13.03
N GLY A 131 6.85 10.16 12.91
CA GLY A 131 6.40 11.13 11.89
C GLY A 131 6.53 10.60 10.47
N SER A 132 7.63 9.87 10.16
CA SER A 132 7.80 9.24 8.85
C SER A 132 6.79 8.11 8.61
N GLY A 133 6.45 7.33 9.64
CA GLY A 133 5.41 6.30 9.56
C GLY A 133 4.01 6.86 9.27
N ILE A 134 3.67 7.98 9.92
CA ILE A 134 2.40 8.69 9.67
C ILE A 134 2.39 9.28 8.26
N ALA A 135 3.49 9.92 7.82
CA ALA A 135 3.62 10.46 6.47
C ALA A 135 3.42 9.38 5.40
N PHE A 136 4.03 8.20 5.61
CA PHE A 136 3.85 7.03 4.75
C PHE A 136 2.39 6.62 4.67
N SER A 137 1.72 6.47 5.81
CA SER A 137 0.31 6.05 5.87
C SER A 137 -0.62 7.05 5.18
N LEU A 138 -0.46 8.35 5.44
CA LEU A 138 -1.26 9.38 4.78
C LEU A 138 -1.06 9.39 3.26
N THR A 139 0.18 9.31 2.81
CA THR A 139 0.51 9.28 1.38
C THR A 139 -0.17 8.13 0.67
N HIS A 140 -0.07 6.90 1.21
CA HIS A 140 -0.66 5.71 0.57
C HIS A 140 -2.18 5.68 0.66
N MET A 141 -2.77 6.17 1.75
CA MET A 141 -4.23 6.32 1.88
C MET A 141 -4.78 7.31 0.84
N LEU A 142 -4.13 8.47 0.66
CA LEU A 142 -4.55 9.45 -0.34
C LEU A 142 -4.36 8.92 -1.77
N SER A 143 -3.28 8.18 -2.02
CA SER A 143 -3.04 7.55 -3.32
C SER A 143 -4.10 6.51 -3.66
N LEU A 144 -4.44 5.65 -2.70
CA LEU A 144 -5.52 4.66 -2.84
C LEU A 144 -6.84 5.36 -3.14
N LEU A 145 -7.20 6.36 -2.33
CA LEU A 145 -8.45 7.11 -2.51
C LEU A 145 -8.53 7.76 -3.91
N ALA A 146 -7.44 8.38 -4.36
CA ALA A 146 -7.39 9.03 -5.67
C ALA A 146 -7.61 8.04 -6.81
N LEU A 147 -6.97 6.86 -6.73
CA LEU A 147 -7.08 5.84 -7.77
C LEU A 147 -8.44 5.14 -7.75
N THR A 148 -8.98 4.84 -6.55
CA THR A 148 -10.33 4.29 -6.39
C THR A 148 -11.38 5.22 -7.00
N VAL A 149 -11.33 6.53 -6.69
CA VAL A 149 -12.26 7.52 -7.25
C VAL A 149 -12.13 7.61 -8.77
N TYR A 150 -10.92 7.48 -9.30
CA TYR A 150 -10.70 7.44 -10.74
C TYR A 150 -11.38 6.21 -11.37
N ILE A 151 -11.17 5.03 -10.81
CA ILE A 151 -11.75 3.77 -11.31
C ILE A 151 -13.28 3.83 -11.27
N GLU A 152 -13.88 4.31 -10.18
CA GLU A 152 -15.35 4.41 -10.04
C GLU A 152 -15.99 5.40 -11.01
N ARG A 153 -15.26 6.42 -11.45
CA ARG A 153 -15.82 7.45 -12.35
C ARG A 153 -15.56 7.20 -13.83
N PHE A 154 -14.46 6.56 -14.18
CA PHE A 154 -13.93 6.53 -15.55
C PHE A 154 -13.64 5.14 -16.08
N ALA A 155 -13.53 4.15 -15.24
CA ALA A 155 -13.30 2.76 -15.64
C ALA A 155 -14.51 1.89 -15.35
#